data_a322ffe6ca66331d3cd30ba828c9eead
#
_entry.id   a322ffe6ca66331d3cd30ba828c9eead
#
_cell.length_a   1.000
_cell.length_b   1.000
_cell.length_c   1.000
_cell.angle_alpha   90.00
_cell.angle_beta   90.00
_cell.angle_gamma   90.00
#
_symmetry.space_group_name_H-M   'P 1'
#
loop_
_entity.id
_entity.type
_entity.pdbx_description
1 polymer ?
#
loop_
_entity_poly.entity_id
_entity_poly.type
_entity_poly.pdbx_seq_one_letter_code
_entity_poly.pdbx_strand_id
1 'polypeptide(L)'
;MKFIQMQKSYKMKILQINKYFFKKGGAETVFFNTIQLLERHGHTVIPFSLKNKKNEPSLYESYFVDYPELSESSLPKKIKNLPAFIYNKEAARKLEKLIQKEKPDVAHIHLMFNSMSVSILPVLKKYNIPIIMSVHDYRLVCPAYTFTDGKRNFCERCKTGNYYNCITHKCSKGSLINSFMLSMDSYFRSKFYSPIDYINRFIFVSKFSMNKHIQVENRFKDKCTYLYNFTPKVEDYSSTKGDYIFFFGRISEEKGILTLLNAIKQVP
;
A
#
# COMPACT_ATOMS: atom_id res chain seq x y z
N MET A 1 15.00 -7.87 -38.58
CA MET A 1 14.16 -6.72 -38.20
C MET A 1 12.74 -7.23 -38.02
N LYS A 2 12.28 -7.58 -36.80
CA LYS A 2 10.88 -7.89 -36.53
C LYS A 2 10.15 -6.57 -36.26
N PHE A 3 9.25 -6.22 -37.15
CA PHE A 3 8.32 -5.12 -36.95
C PHE A 3 7.54 -5.34 -35.66
N ILE A 4 7.77 -4.49 -34.66
CA ILE A 4 6.89 -4.35 -33.53
C ILE A 4 5.61 -3.72 -34.09
N GLN A 5 4.58 -4.53 -34.33
CA GLN A 5 3.24 -4.01 -34.58
C GLN A 5 2.87 -3.10 -33.40
N MET A 6 2.76 -1.80 -33.66
CA MET A 6 2.16 -0.86 -32.74
C MET A 6 0.70 -1.33 -32.48
N GLN A 7 0.51 -2.08 -31.39
CA GLN A 7 -0.84 -2.30 -30.88
C GLN A 7 -1.47 -0.92 -30.65
N LYS A 8 -2.63 -0.69 -31.27
CA LYS A 8 -3.45 0.49 -31.03
C LYS A 8 -3.56 0.67 -29.52
N SER A 9 -2.92 1.70 -28.97
CA SER A 9 -2.97 2.01 -27.54
C SER A 9 -4.43 2.28 -27.15
N TYR A 10 -5.04 1.31 -26.49
CA TYR A 10 -6.41 1.46 -26.01
C TYR A 10 -6.39 2.45 -24.84
N LYS A 11 -6.95 3.63 -25.03
CA LYS A 11 -7.04 4.64 -23.97
C LYS A 11 -8.02 4.17 -22.91
N MET A 12 -7.57 4.07 -21.68
CA MET A 12 -8.35 3.62 -20.53
C MET A 12 -8.51 4.73 -19.48
N LYS A 13 -9.60 4.68 -18.74
CA LYS A 13 -9.79 5.42 -17.51
C LYS A 13 -9.37 4.54 -16.33
N ILE A 14 -8.31 4.93 -15.64
CA ILE A 14 -7.70 4.13 -14.59
C ILE A 14 -7.89 4.80 -13.23
N LEU A 15 -8.65 4.16 -12.35
CA LEU A 15 -8.84 4.61 -10.97
C LEU A 15 -7.63 4.21 -10.14
N GLN A 16 -6.84 5.20 -9.72
CA GLN A 16 -5.64 5.01 -8.90
C GLN A 16 -5.97 5.30 -7.43
N ILE A 17 -5.88 4.27 -6.59
CA ILE A 17 -6.26 4.34 -5.17
C ILE A 17 -5.02 4.26 -4.30
N ASN A 18 -4.77 5.31 -3.51
CA ASN A 18 -3.69 5.33 -2.51
C ASN A 18 -4.09 6.11 -1.27
N LYS A 19 -3.52 5.75 -0.10
CA LYS A 19 -3.82 6.41 1.16
C LYS A 19 -3.48 7.90 1.15
N TYR A 20 -2.32 8.27 0.62
CA TYR A 20 -1.84 9.64 0.59
C TYR A 20 -1.69 10.14 -0.85
N PHE A 21 -2.12 11.37 -1.11
CA PHE A 21 -1.95 12.05 -2.39
C PHE A 21 -0.82 13.10 -2.32
N PHE A 22 0.27 12.72 -1.65
CA PHE A 22 1.54 13.47 -1.59
C PHE A 22 2.69 12.48 -1.33
N LYS A 23 3.92 12.85 -1.70
CA LYS A 23 5.11 12.00 -1.54
C LYS A 23 5.51 11.89 -0.07
N LYS A 24 4.99 10.88 0.65
CA LYS A 24 5.31 10.58 2.05
C LYS A 24 6.46 9.57 2.18
N GLY A 25 6.58 8.65 1.24
CA GLY A 25 7.58 7.58 1.25
C GLY A 25 7.67 6.84 -0.08
N GLY A 26 8.29 5.67 -0.08
CA GLY A 26 8.55 4.89 -1.30
C GLY A 26 7.29 4.43 -2.03
N ALA A 27 6.26 4.00 -1.30
CA ALA A 27 5.01 3.57 -1.92
C ALA A 27 4.31 4.71 -2.67
N GLU A 28 4.31 5.93 -2.09
CA GLU A 28 3.75 7.11 -2.72
C GLU A 28 4.60 7.56 -3.93
N THR A 29 5.93 7.43 -3.87
CA THR A 29 6.79 7.68 -5.02
C THR A 29 6.43 6.75 -6.18
N VAL A 30 6.26 5.46 -5.93
CA VAL A 30 5.83 4.50 -6.96
C VAL A 30 4.44 4.84 -7.48
N PHE A 31 3.51 5.22 -6.61
CA PHE A 31 2.16 5.64 -6.99
C PHE A 31 2.19 6.84 -7.97
N PHE A 32 2.92 7.91 -7.66
CA PHE A 32 3.03 9.08 -8.54
C PHE A 32 3.78 8.78 -9.84
N ASN A 33 4.85 7.98 -9.78
CA ASN A 33 5.55 7.54 -10.98
C ASN A 33 4.63 6.71 -11.90
N THR A 34 3.76 5.87 -11.31
CA THR A 34 2.78 5.09 -12.06
C THR A 34 1.74 5.99 -12.71
N ILE A 35 1.24 7.02 -12.02
CA ILE A 35 0.32 8.01 -12.59
C ILE A 35 0.96 8.67 -13.81
N GLN A 36 2.15 9.24 -13.65
CA GLN A 36 2.87 9.90 -14.74
C GLN A 36 3.13 8.98 -15.94
N LEU A 37 3.49 7.73 -15.67
CA LEU A 37 3.70 6.73 -16.73
C LEU A 37 2.42 6.47 -17.52
N LEU A 38 1.31 6.25 -16.84
CA LEU A 38 0.02 5.98 -17.45
C LEU A 38 -0.48 7.17 -18.30
N GLU A 39 -0.35 8.39 -17.77
CA GLU A 39 -0.71 9.62 -18.49
C GLU A 39 0.15 9.85 -19.73
N ARG A 40 1.47 9.60 -19.65
CA ARG A 40 2.37 9.65 -20.82
C ARG A 40 1.99 8.65 -21.92
N HIS A 41 1.36 7.53 -21.54
CA HIS A 41 0.83 6.56 -22.50
C HIS A 41 -0.60 6.86 -22.97
N GLY A 42 -1.15 8.02 -22.60
CA GLY A 42 -2.45 8.53 -23.07
C GLY A 42 -3.64 7.99 -22.30
N HIS A 43 -3.45 7.34 -21.14
CA HIS A 43 -4.54 6.94 -20.26
C HIS A 43 -5.04 8.13 -19.43
N THR A 44 -6.31 8.09 -19.04
CA THR A 44 -6.89 9.05 -18.08
C THR A 44 -6.76 8.48 -16.68
N VAL A 45 -6.09 9.19 -15.77
CA VAL A 45 -5.91 8.76 -14.40
C VAL A 45 -6.87 9.50 -13.47
N ILE A 46 -7.59 8.74 -12.64
CA ILE A 46 -8.57 9.21 -11.67
C ILE A 46 -8.07 8.87 -10.27
N PRO A 47 -7.48 9.81 -9.52
CA PRO A 47 -7.01 9.54 -8.17
C PRO A 47 -8.15 9.48 -7.16
N PHE A 48 -8.04 8.52 -6.21
CA PHE A 48 -8.88 8.44 -5.02
C PHE A 48 -8.02 8.27 -3.78
N SER A 49 -8.12 9.17 -2.79
CA SER A 49 -7.21 9.26 -1.66
C SER A 49 -7.88 9.81 -0.40
N LEU A 50 -7.09 9.99 0.67
CA LEU A 50 -7.50 10.75 1.84
C LEU A 50 -7.28 12.26 1.63
N LYS A 51 -8.11 13.06 2.27
CA LYS A 51 -7.88 14.50 2.41
C LYS A 51 -6.66 14.75 3.31
N ASN A 52 -5.77 15.59 2.86
CA ASN A 52 -4.62 16.04 3.64
C ASN A 52 -4.17 17.42 3.13
N LYS A 53 -3.71 18.29 4.04
CA LYS A 53 -3.19 19.63 3.68
C LYS A 53 -1.95 19.60 2.79
N LYS A 54 -1.26 18.45 2.73
CA LYS A 54 -0.05 18.24 1.91
C LYS A 54 -0.36 17.61 0.55
N ASN A 55 -1.63 17.34 0.24
CA ASN A 55 -1.98 16.73 -1.04
C ASN A 55 -1.59 17.63 -2.20
N GLU A 56 -1.11 17.02 -3.27
CA GLU A 56 -0.99 17.67 -4.57
C GLU A 56 -2.39 18.10 -5.04
N PRO A 57 -2.51 19.17 -5.82
CA PRO A 57 -3.80 19.62 -6.38
C PRO A 57 -4.45 18.51 -7.23
N SER A 58 -5.78 18.37 -7.10
CA SER A 58 -6.54 17.39 -7.88
C SER A 58 -7.95 17.86 -8.16
N LEU A 59 -8.42 17.64 -9.39
CA LEU A 59 -9.83 17.84 -9.78
C LEU A 59 -10.79 16.92 -9.03
N TYR A 60 -10.28 15.87 -8.41
CA TYR A 60 -11.04 14.84 -7.69
C TYR A 60 -11.02 15.02 -6.16
N GLU A 61 -10.46 16.12 -5.65
CA GLU A 61 -10.29 16.37 -4.21
C GLU A 61 -11.61 16.31 -3.43
N SER A 62 -12.73 16.74 -4.04
CA SER A 62 -14.06 16.68 -3.43
C SER A 62 -14.49 15.24 -3.08
N TYR A 63 -13.96 14.22 -3.76
CA TYR A 63 -14.20 12.81 -3.50
C TYR A 63 -13.23 12.22 -2.48
N PHE A 64 -12.16 12.91 -2.10
CA PHE A 64 -11.20 12.40 -1.12
C PHE A 64 -11.85 12.25 0.25
N VAL A 65 -11.42 11.20 0.96
CA VAL A 65 -12.03 10.77 2.22
C VAL A 65 -11.45 11.57 3.38
N ASP A 66 -12.29 12.13 4.22
CA ASP A 66 -11.87 12.76 5.45
C ASP A 66 -11.67 11.69 6.54
N TYR A 67 -10.43 11.44 6.91
CA TYR A 67 -10.08 10.43 7.88
C TYR A 67 -8.86 10.84 8.70
N PRO A 68 -8.95 10.84 10.04
CA PRO A 68 -7.86 11.26 10.91
C PRO A 68 -6.70 10.25 10.91
N GLU A 69 -5.47 10.74 11.04
CA GLU A 69 -4.32 9.89 11.33
C GLU A 69 -4.46 9.33 12.77
N LEU A 70 -4.56 8.00 12.90
CA LEU A 70 -4.82 7.36 14.20
C LEU A 70 -3.57 6.82 14.90
N SER A 71 -2.44 6.72 14.20
CA SER A 71 -1.22 6.10 14.75
C SER A 71 -0.76 6.74 16.08
N GLU A 72 -0.86 8.06 16.18
CA GLU A 72 -0.44 8.86 17.34
C GLU A 72 -1.60 9.57 18.05
N SER A 73 -2.83 9.18 17.72
CA SER A 73 -4.02 9.77 18.34
C SER A 73 -4.25 9.25 19.75
N SER A 74 -4.97 10.04 20.56
CA SER A 74 -5.43 9.65 21.90
C SER A 74 -6.37 8.46 21.85
N LEU A 75 -6.47 7.74 22.97
CA LEU A 75 -7.32 6.54 23.08
C LEU A 75 -8.81 6.82 22.74
N PRO A 76 -9.46 7.88 23.27
CA PRO A 76 -10.85 8.19 22.90
C PRO A 76 -11.03 8.39 21.40
N LYS A 77 -10.07 9.06 20.74
CA LYS A 77 -10.11 9.27 19.29
C LYS A 77 -9.96 7.96 18.51
N LYS A 78 -9.12 7.03 19.00
CA LYS A 78 -8.96 5.68 18.42
C LYS A 78 -10.25 4.89 18.54
N ILE A 79 -10.88 4.87 19.71
CA ILE A 79 -12.14 4.15 19.96
C ILE A 79 -13.25 4.71 19.05
N LYS A 80 -13.44 6.03 19.02
CA LYS A 80 -14.42 6.71 18.17
C LYS A 80 -14.30 6.32 16.70
N ASN A 81 -13.06 6.19 16.21
CA ASN A 81 -12.80 5.92 14.78
C ASN A 81 -12.54 4.43 14.47
N LEU A 82 -12.63 3.53 15.45
CA LEU A 82 -12.43 2.10 15.24
C LEU A 82 -13.38 1.49 14.18
N PRO A 83 -14.68 1.82 14.15
CA PRO A 83 -15.56 1.33 13.09
C PRO A 83 -15.09 1.73 11.69
N ALA A 84 -14.69 2.99 11.49
CA ALA A 84 -14.17 3.46 10.20
C ALA A 84 -12.77 2.92 9.89
N PHE A 85 -11.95 2.61 10.90
CA PHE A 85 -10.67 1.94 10.73
C PHE A 85 -10.83 0.54 10.11
N ILE A 86 -11.86 -0.19 10.53
CA ILE A 86 -12.16 -1.55 10.06
C ILE A 86 -12.99 -1.51 8.76
N TYR A 87 -14.08 -0.70 8.74
CA TYR A 87 -14.98 -0.59 7.59
C TYR A 87 -15.45 0.87 7.41
N ASN A 88 -14.82 1.59 6.50
CA ASN A 88 -15.07 3.01 6.27
C ASN A 88 -16.23 3.22 5.28
N LYS A 89 -17.44 3.43 5.81
CA LYS A 89 -18.64 3.69 4.99
C LYS A 89 -18.54 4.98 4.16
N GLU A 90 -17.82 6.00 4.66
CA GLU A 90 -17.62 7.24 3.91
C GLU A 90 -16.75 6.99 2.67
N ALA A 91 -15.67 6.21 2.83
CA ALA A 91 -14.82 5.84 1.70
C ALA A 91 -15.63 5.08 0.63
N ALA A 92 -16.44 4.10 1.03
CA ALA A 92 -17.31 3.38 0.12
C ALA A 92 -18.27 4.31 -0.62
N ARG A 93 -18.98 5.20 0.09
CA ARG A 93 -19.95 6.14 -0.49
C ARG A 93 -19.29 7.16 -1.44
N LYS A 94 -18.13 7.70 -1.09
CA LYS A 94 -17.41 8.67 -1.94
C LYS A 94 -16.85 8.01 -3.19
N LEU A 95 -16.29 6.79 -3.03
CA LEU A 95 -15.82 6.01 -4.17
C LEU A 95 -16.96 5.67 -5.12
N GLU A 96 -18.12 5.27 -4.61
CA GLU A 96 -19.29 4.97 -5.42
C GLU A 96 -19.72 6.17 -6.27
N LYS A 97 -19.80 7.37 -5.67
CA LYS A 97 -20.10 8.61 -6.40
C LYS A 97 -19.08 8.90 -7.49
N LEU A 98 -17.78 8.69 -7.21
CA LEU A 98 -16.72 8.89 -8.19
C LEU A 98 -16.85 7.90 -9.36
N ILE A 99 -17.11 6.62 -9.07
CA ILE A 99 -17.29 5.58 -10.10
C ILE A 99 -18.49 5.89 -11.00
N GLN A 100 -19.62 6.31 -10.42
CA GLN A 100 -20.82 6.66 -11.18
C GLN A 100 -20.58 7.81 -12.17
N LYS A 101 -19.78 8.79 -11.77
CA LYS A 101 -19.43 9.93 -12.61
C LYS A 101 -18.39 9.57 -13.67
N GLU A 102 -17.31 8.94 -13.29
CA GLU A 102 -16.14 8.77 -14.16
C GLU A 102 -16.13 7.46 -14.95
N LYS A 103 -16.81 6.41 -14.45
CA LYS A 103 -16.92 5.08 -15.07
C LYS A 103 -15.55 4.51 -15.46
N PRO A 104 -14.64 4.28 -14.48
CA PRO A 104 -13.31 3.77 -14.77
C PRO A 104 -13.34 2.34 -15.29
N ASP A 105 -12.40 2.01 -16.18
CA ASP A 105 -12.25 0.68 -16.79
C ASP A 105 -11.56 -0.31 -15.86
N VAL A 106 -10.67 0.17 -14.97
CA VAL A 106 -9.90 -0.63 -14.05
C VAL A 106 -9.55 0.18 -12.80
N ALA A 107 -9.45 -0.48 -11.65
CA ALA A 107 -8.94 0.09 -10.41
C ALA A 107 -7.55 -0.49 -10.07
N HIS A 108 -6.59 0.39 -9.80
CA HIS A 108 -5.27 0.02 -9.31
C HIS A 108 -5.08 0.55 -7.90
N ILE A 109 -4.94 -0.36 -6.94
CA ILE A 109 -4.82 -0.04 -5.51
C ILE A 109 -3.36 -0.16 -5.09
N HIS A 110 -2.84 0.85 -4.37
CA HIS A 110 -1.54 0.80 -3.71
C HIS A 110 -1.70 0.62 -2.19
N LEU A 111 -2.29 1.58 -1.50
CA LEU A 111 -2.51 1.54 -0.06
C LEU A 111 -3.97 1.90 0.27
N MET A 112 -4.71 0.98 0.91
CA MET A 112 -6.10 1.22 1.32
C MET A 112 -6.37 0.94 2.80
N PHE A 113 -5.55 0.08 3.42
CA PHE A 113 -5.82 -0.42 4.77
C PHE A 113 -5.75 0.66 5.84
N ASN A 114 -6.55 0.46 6.89
CA ASN A 114 -6.60 1.28 8.10
C ASN A 114 -6.98 2.76 7.87
N SER A 115 -7.65 3.05 6.75
CA SER A 115 -8.13 4.39 6.40
C SER A 115 -9.35 4.32 5.47
N MET A 116 -9.16 4.01 4.18
CA MET A 116 -10.26 3.68 3.27
C MET A 116 -10.85 2.29 3.57
N SER A 117 -10.02 1.39 4.12
CA SER A 117 -10.34 0.01 4.52
C SER A 117 -10.78 -0.90 3.35
N VAL A 118 -11.19 -2.12 3.67
CA VAL A 118 -11.76 -3.06 2.70
C VAL A 118 -13.15 -2.66 2.20
N SER A 119 -13.76 -1.61 2.73
CA SER A 119 -15.09 -1.14 2.34
C SER A 119 -15.20 -0.72 0.87
N ILE A 120 -14.10 -0.37 0.23
CA ILE A 120 -14.04 0.01 -1.18
C ILE A 120 -14.16 -1.20 -2.13
N LEU A 121 -13.78 -2.40 -1.68
CA LEU A 121 -13.76 -3.61 -2.52
C LEU A 121 -15.15 -4.06 -2.99
N PRO A 122 -16.18 -4.15 -2.11
CA PRO A 122 -17.55 -4.44 -2.56
C PRO A 122 -18.10 -3.41 -3.54
N VAL A 123 -17.72 -2.14 -3.40
CA VAL A 123 -18.15 -1.08 -4.32
C VAL A 123 -17.57 -1.34 -5.71
N LEU A 124 -16.26 -1.58 -5.82
CA LEU A 124 -15.62 -1.90 -7.11
C LEU A 124 -16.24 -3.15 -7.75
N LYS A 125 -16.51 -4.19 -6.95
CA LYS A 125 -17.17 -5.42 -7.42
C LYS A 125 -18.60 -5.17 -7.93
N LYS A 126 -19.39 -4.34 -7.23
CA LYS A 126 -20.75 -3.95 -7.61
C LYS A 126 -20.80 -3.36 -9.03
N TYR A 127 -19.79 -2.59 -9.41
CA TYR A 127 -19.67 -1.96 -10.73
C TYR A 127 -18.85 -2.78 -11.73
N ASN A 128 -18.53 -4.03 -11.42
CA ASN A 128 -17.73 -4.94 -12.25
C ASN A 128 -16.37 -4.35 -12.69
N ILE A 129 -15.76 -3.50 -11.86
CA ILE A 129 -14.46 -2.90 -12.16
C ILE A 129 -13.36 -3.90 -11.78
N PRO A 130 -12.52 -4.37 -12.71
CA PRO A 130 -11.37 -5.21 -12.42
C PRO A 130 -10.41 -4.50 -11.45
N ILE A 131 -9.87 -5.25 -10.49
CA ILE A 131 -9.01 -4.70 -9.44
C ILE A 131 -7.61 -5.28 -9.55
N ILE A 132 -6.62 -4.41 -9.66
CA ILE A 132 -5.19 -4.73 -9.54
C ILE A 132 -4.68 -4.11 -8.24
N MET A 133 -3.79 -4.79 -7.51
CA MET A 133 -3.17 -4.25 -6.32
C MET A 133 -1.65 -4.37 -6.35
N SER A 134 -0.95 -3.25 -6.23
CA SER A 134 0.48 -3.22 -5.93
C SER A 134 0.71 -3.44 -4.45
N VAL A 135 1.46 -4.49 -4.10
CA VAL A 135 1.70 -4.92 -2.72
C VAL A 135 3.06 -4.41 -2.26
N HIS A 136 3.03 -3.38 -1.39
CA HIS A 136 4.23 -2.69 -0.90
C HIS A 136 4.71 -3.17 0.46
N ASP A 137 3.88 -3.89 1.21
CA ASP A 137 4.17 -4.42 2.54
C ASP A 137 3.48 -5.78 2.78
N TYR A 138 3.63 -6.33 3.96
CA TYR A 138 3.07 -7.65 4.29
C TYR A 138 1.69 -7.59 4.93
N ARG A 139 0.95 -6.50 4.81
CA ARG A 139 -0.34 -6.29 5.48
C ARG A 139 -1.42 -7.29 5.09
N LEU A 140 -1.31 -7.90 3.93
CA LEU A 140 -2.23 -8.96 3.49
C LEU A 140 -2.13 -10.22 4.34
N VAL A 141 -0.96 -10.49 4.95
CA VAL A 141 -0.64 -11.73 5.66
C VAL A 141 -0.10 -11.54 7.07
N CYS A 142 0.21 -10.30 7.47
CA CYS A 142 0.68 -9.95 8.82
C CYS A 142 -0.03 -8.67 9.30
N PRO A 143 -0.77 -8.68 10.42
CA PRO A 143 -1.45 -7.49 10.92
C PRO A 143 -0.54 -6.27 11.08
N ALA A 144 0.66 -6.47 11.64
CA ALA A 144 1.67 -5.43 11.83
C ALA A 144 2.51 -5.12 10.58
N TYR A 145 2.25 -5.81 9.45
CA TYR A 145 2.84 -5.61 8.10
C TYR A 145 4.37 -5.75 7.97
N THR A 146 5.09 -6.10 9.02
CA THR A 146 6.56 -6.13 9.06
C THR A 146 7.16 -7.51 9.28
N PHE A 147 6.36 -8.51 9.66
CA PHE A 147 6.81 -9.80 10.19
C PHE A 147 7.77 -9.65 11.38
N THR A 148 7.54 -8.62 12.21
CA THR A 148 8.27 -8.44 13.46
C THR A 148 7.31 -8.33 14.64
N ASP A 149 7.73 -8.81 15.80
CA ASP A 149 6.99 -8.64 17.04
C ASP A 149 7.29 -7.27 17.69
N GLY A 150 6.70 -6.99 18.86
CA GLY A 150 6.89 -5.73 19.58
C GLY A 150 8.31 -5.51 20.10
N LYS A 151 9.13 -6.55 20.13
CA LYS A 151 10.56 -6.53 20.46
C LYS A 151 11.44 -6.50 19.21
N ARG A 152 10.84 -6.37 18.02
CA ARG A 152 11.48 -6.38 16.68
C ARG A 152 12.15 -7.68 16.28
N ASN A 153 11.83 -8.79 16.96
CA ASN A 153 12.26 -10.11 16.50
C ASN A 153 11.43 -10.54 15.31
N PHE A 154 12.01 -11.30 14.38
CA PHE A 154 11.30 -11.91 13.28
C PHE A 154 10.15 -12.80 13.80
N CYS A 155 8.95 -12.68 13.19
CA CYS A 155 7.75 -13.31 13.70
C CYS A 155 6.79 -13.71 12.56
N GLU A 156 6.37 -14.96 12.57
CA GLU A 156 5.38 -15.54 11.65
C GLU A 156 4.17 -16.16 12.36
N ARG A 157 3.95 -15.87 13.62
CA ARG A 157 2.91 -16.52 14.45
C ARG A 157 1.48 -16.34 13.93
N CYS A 158 1.24 -15.32 13.09
CA CYS A 158 -0.08 -15.02 12.52
C CYS A 158 -0.37 -15.74 11.19
N LYS A 159 0.56 -16.52 10.63
CA LYS A 159 0.42 -17.18 9.31
C LYS A 159 -0.75 -18.15 9.21
N THR A 160 -1.20 -18.71 10.33
CA THR A 160 -2.37 -19.60 10.39
C THR A 160 -3.70 -18.89 10.59
N GLY A 161 -3.73 -17.54 10.49
CA GLY A 161 -4.93 -16.74 10.75
C GLY A 161 -5.19 -16.45 12.24
N ASN A 162 -4.31 -16.90 13.15
CA ASN A 162 -4.43 -16.56 14.56
C ASN A 162 -3.81 -15.19 14.85
N TYR A 163 -4.59 -14.12 14.57
CA TYR A 163 -4.15 -12.74 14.73
C TYR A 163 -4.09 -12.28 16.19
N TYR A 164 -4.58 -13.07 17.17
CA TYR A 164 -4.42 -12.82 18.59
C TYR A 164 -2.94 -12.71 19.00
N ASN A 165 -2.07 -13.44 18.30
CA ASN A 165 -0.63 -13.34 18.48
C ASN A 165 -0.09 -11.89 18.29
N CYS A 166 -0.69 -11.09 17.42
CA CYS A 166 -0.30 -9.68 17.25
C CYS A 166 -0.56 -8.85 18.51
N ILE A 167 -1.65 -9.15 19.24
CA ILE A 167 -2.01 -8.47 20.49
C ILE A 167 -1.03 -8.85 21.59
N THR A 168 -0.86 -10.14 21.86
CA THR A 168 -0.01 -10.66 22.95
C THR A 168 1.46 -10.24 22.83
N HIS A 169 1.95 -10.14 21.59
CA HIS A 169 3.32 -9.73 21.29
C HIS A 169 3.46 -8.24 20.99
N LYS A 170 2.38 -7.44 21.16
CA LYS A 170 2.38 -5.98 20.98
C LYS A 170 3.07 -5.53 19.67
N CYS A 171 2.80 -6.25 18.54
CA CYS A 171 3.56 -6.13 17.30
C CYS A 171 3.54 -4.71 16.69
N SER A 172 2.51 -3.90 16.99
CA SER A 172 2.43 -2.54 16.49
C SER A 172 3.16 -1.55 17.40
N LYS A 173 4.46 -1.36 17.19
CA LYS A 173 5.32 -0.41 17.92
C LYS A 173 5.27 -0.60 19.45
N GLY A 174 5.14 -1.83 19.94
CA GLY A 174 5.02 -2.13 21.38
C GLY A 174 3.68 -1.74 22.00
N SER A 175 2.73 -1.22 21.23
CA SER A 175 1.43 -0.76 21.71
C SER A 175 0.37 -1.87 21.67
N LEU A 176 -0.21 -2.20 22.83
CA LEU A 176 -1.29 -3.17 22.95
C LEU A 176 -2.53 -2.72 22.17
N ILE A 177 -2.91 -1.44 22.28
CA ILE A 177 -4.10 -0.87 21.65
C ILE A 177 -3.97 -0.87 20.13
N ASN A 178 -2.84 -0.43 19.59
CA ASN A 178 -2.62 -0.45 18.16
C ASN A 178 -2.61 -1.88 17.62
N SER A 179 -1.99 -2.82 18.35
CA SER A 179 -1.97 -4.24 17.99
C SER A 179 -3.36 -4.86 18.01
N PHE A 180 -4.19 -4.50 19.00
CA PHE A 180 -5.61 -4.90 19.06
C PHE A 180 -6.39 -4.40 17.85
N MET A 181 -6.27 -3.11 17.50
CA MET A 181 -6.95 -2.54 16.32
C MET A 181 -6.55 -3.26 15.03
N LEU A 182 -5.28 -3.53 14.83
CA LEU A 182 -4.77 -4.25 13.64
C LEU A 182 -5.23 -5.71 13.60
N SER A 183 -5.31 -6.38 14.75
CA SER A 183 -5.83 -7.74 14.85
C SER A 183 -7.32 -7.80 14.50
N MET A 184 -8.11 -6.87 15.05
CA MET A 184 -9.55 -6.76 14.76
C MET A 184 -9.79 -6.51 13.27
N ASP A 185 -9.05 -5.58 12.65
CA ASP A 185 -9.10 -5.35 11.20
C ASP A 185 -8.76 -6.64 10.43
N SER A 186 -7.73 -7.37 10.85
CA SER A 186 -7.29 -8.59 10.17
C SER A 186 -8.33 -9.72 10.29
N TYR A 187 -8.93 -9.92 11.46
CA TYR A 187 -10.03 -10.88 11.63
C TYR A 187 -11.26 -10.50 10.81
N PHE A 188 -11.65 -9.21 10.85
CA PHE A 188 -12.81 -8.73 10.10
C PHE A 188 -12.66 -8.95 8.59
N ARG A 189 -11.53 -8.50 8.02
CA ARG A 189 -11.30 -8.64 6.58
C ARG A 189 -11.10 -10.09 6.16
N SER A 190 -10.41 -10.93 6.94
CA SER A 190 -10.24 -12.35 6.59
C SER A 190 -11.57 -13.11 6.57
N LYS A 191 -12.52 -12.74 7.43
CA LYS A 191 -13.81 -13.42 7.55
C LYS A 191 -14.86 -12.89 6.57
N PHE A 192 -14.91 -11.59 6.34
CA PHE A 192 -16.05 -10.96 5.63
C PHE A 192 -15.66 -10.33 4.28
N TYR A 193 -14.44 -9.83 4.13
CA TYR A 193 -14.01 -9.07 2.96
C TYR A 193 -12.56 -9.37 2.61
N SER A 194 -12.25 -10.65 2.40
CA SER A 194 -10.89 -11.08 2.08
C SER A 194 -10.42 -10.44 0.77
N PRO A 195 -9.34 -9.63 0.77
CA PRO A 195 -8.85 -9.00 -0.44
C PRO A 195 -8.57 -9.98 -1.59
N ILE A 196 -8.17 -11.22 -1.28
CA ILE A 196 -7.90 -12.26 -2.29
C ILE A 196 -9.16 -12.60 -3.09
N ASP A 197 -10.35 -12.49 -2.49
CA ASP A 197 -11.62 -12.83 -3.13
C ASP A 197 -12.15 -11.73 -4.06
N TYR A 198 -11.69 -10.48 -3.84
CA TYR A 198 -12.10 -9.31 -4.61
C TYR A 198 -11.09 -8.91 -5.68
N ILE A 199 -9.79 -9.03 -5.38
CA ILE A 199 -8.72 -8.55 -6.24
C ILE A 199 -8.41 -9.58 -7.32
N ASN A 200 -8.37 -9.12 -8.58
CA ASN A 200 -8.12 -9.96 -9.74
C ASN A 200 -6.64 -10.30 -9.90
N ARG A 201 -5.74 -9.32 -9.67
CA ARG A 201 -4.29 -9.50 -9.79
C ARG A 201 -3.53 -8.72 -8.71
N PHE A 202 -2.48 -9.35 -8.16
CA PHE A 202 -1.53 -8.74 -7.23
C PHE A 202 -0.19 -8.56 -7.92
N ILE A 203 0.39 -7.37 -7.81
CA ILE A 203 1.72 -7.05 -8.30
C ILE A 203 2.62 -6.82 -7.08
N PHE A 204 3.52 -7.74 -6.83
CA PHE A 204 4.47 -7.64 -5.72
C PHE A 204 5.72 -6.87 -6.16
N VAL A 205 6.22 -6.00 -5.30
CA VAL A 205 7.40 -5.17 -5.59
C VAL A 205 8.73 -5.95 -5.61
N SER A 206 8.69 -7.24 -5.27
CA SER A 206 9.85 -8.15 -5.39
C SER A 206 9.41 -9.62 -5.43
N LYS A 207 10.24 -10.46 -6.04
CA LYS A 207 10.05 -11.92 -6.04
C LYS A 207 10.04 -12.49 -4.62
N PHE A 208 10.88 -11.94 -3.73
CA PHE A 208 10.90 -12.34 -2.32
C PHE A 208 9.56 -12.07 -1.63
N SER A 209 9.01 -10.87 -1.77
CA SER A 209 7.71 -10.51 -1.19
C SER A 209 6.59 -11.39 -1.74
N MET A 210 6.57 -11.64 -3.06
CA MET A 210 5.61 -12.55 -3.69
C MET A 210 5.68 -13.95 -3.09
N ASN A 211 6.87 -14.56 -3.06
CA ASN A 211 7.06 -15.91 -2.53
C ASN A 211 6.67 -16.01 -1.06
N LYS A 212 6.96 -14.96 -0.27
CA LYS A 212 6.57 -14.90 1.13
C LYS A 212 5.05 -14.89 1.33
N HIS A 213 4.32 -14.15 0.51
CA HIS A 213 2.86 -14.14 0.54
C HIS A 213 2.27 -15.49 0.12
N ILE A 214 2.80 -16.12 -0.94
CA ILE A 214 2.37 -17.46 -1.38
C ILE A 214 2.62 -18.52 -0.28
N GLN A 215 3.76 -18.43 0.41
CA GLN A 215 4.10 -19.34 1.51
C GLN A 215 3.09 -19.28 2.66
N VAL A 216 2.57 -18.08 2.96
CA VAL A 216 1.60 -17.88 4.04
C VAL A 216 0.18 -18.19 3.58
N GLU A 217 -0.17 -17.82 2.35
CA GLU A 217 -1.52 -18.00 1.78
C GLU A 217 -1.42 -18.41 0.31
N ASN A 218 -1.57 -19.71 0.05
CA ASN A 218 -1.34 -20.29 -1.27
C ASN A 218 -2.29 -19.77 -2.36
N ARG A 219 -3.46 -19.22 -2.02
CA ARG A 219 -4.42 -18.63 -2.98
C ARG A 219 -3.85 -17.44 -3.77
N PHE A 220 -2.71 -16.86 -3.35
CA PHE A 220 -2.01 -15.86 -4.15
C PHE A 220 -1.40 -16.42 -5.41
N LYS A 221 -1.02 -17.72 -5.47
CA LYS A 221 -0.22 -18.33 -6.53
C LYS A 221 -0.75 -18.05 -7.94
N ASP A 222 -2.05 -18.18 -8.13
CA ASP A 222 -2.67 -18.03 -9.46
C ASP A 222 -3.08 -16.58 -9.79
N LYS A 223 -2.95 -15.67 -8.83
CA LYS A 223 -3.38 -14.26 -8.95
C LYS A 223 -2.22 -13.27 -8.85
N CYS A 224 -0.97 -13.71 -8.77
CA CYS A 224 0.13 -12.81 -8.52
C CYS A 224 1.21 -12.82 -9.60
N THR A 225 1.90 -11.71 -9.68
CA THR A 225 3.16 -11.52 -10.39
C THR A 225 4.05 -10.60 -9.59
N TYR A 226 5.31 -10.46 -9.96
CA TYR A 226 6.18 -9.44 -9.39
C TYR A 226 6.67 -8.48 -10.46
N LEU A 227 6.81 -7.23 -10.05
CA LEU A 227 7.38 -6.16 -10.86
C LEU A 227 8.19 -5.27 -9.92
N TYR A 228 9.48 -5.17 -10.16
CA TYR A 228 10.33 -4.28 -9.37
C TYR A 228 9.93 -2.82 -9.59
N ASN A 229 10.05 -2.01 -8.54
CA ASN A 229 9.81 -0.59 -8.67
C ASN A 229 10.76 0.01 -9.69
N PHE A 230 10.22 0.82 -10.58
CA PHE A 230 10.99 1.51 -11.60
C PHE A 230 11.35 2.92 -11.14
N THR A 231 12.47 3.43 -11.66
CA THR A 231 12.85 4.84 -11.57
C THR A 231 12.55 5.52 -12.89
N PRO A 232 12.01 6.74 -12.89
CA PRO A 232 11.96 7.55 -14.10
C PRO A 232 13.38 7.70 -14.68
N LYS A 233 13.47 7.83 -16.00
CA LYS A 233 14.77 8.11 -16.65
C LYS A 233 15.36 9.39 -16.03
N VAL A 234 16.56 9.28 -15.51
CA VAL A 234 17.34 10.42 -15.03
C VAL A 234 18.13 10.94 -16.23
N GLU A 235 17.90 12.19 -16.59
CA GLU A 235 18.57 12.81 -17.75
C GLU A 235 19.95 13.36 -17.37
N ASP A 236 20.09 13.83 -16.11
CA ASP A 236 21.36 14.36 -15.58
C ASP A 236 21.82 13.53 -14.37
N TYR A 237 23.03 13.02 -14.45
CA TYR A 237 23.72 12.41 -13.32
C TYR A 237 25.18 12.89 -13.29
N SER A 238 25.68 13.11 -12.08
CA SER A 238 27.10 13.42 -11.90
C SER A 238 27.93 12.15 -12.03
N SER A 239 28.96 12.20 -12.89
CA SER A 239 29.97 11.16 -12.96
C SER A 239 31.11 11.37 -11.95
N THR A 240 31.11 12.51 -11.24
CA THR A 240 32.13 12.85 -10.25
C THR A 240 31.94 12.00 -9.00
N LYS A 241 32.99 11.25 -8.65
CA LYS A 241 33.00 10.48 -7.38
C LYS A 241 33.45 11.40 -6.25
N GLY A 242 32.67 11.40 -5.15
CA GLY A 242 33.12 12.04 -3.91
C GLY A 242 33.88 11.06 -3.02
N ASP A 243 34.62 11.59 -2.09
CA ASP A 243 35.35 10.81 -1.08
C ASP A 243 34.51 10.68 0.21
N TYR A 244 33.32 10.07 0.03
CA TYR A 244 32.39 9.84 1.13
C TYR A 244 31.51 8.61 0.90
N ILE A 245 31.00 8.04 1.98
CA ILE A 245 29.98 6.99 1.94
C ILE A 245 28.61 7.64 2.02
N PHE A 246 27.80 7.49 0.97
CA PHE A 246 26.46 8.06 0.88
C PHE A 246 25.40 7.06 1.31
N PHE A 247 24.65 7.39 2.37
CA PHE A 247 23.47 6.66 2.80
C PHE A 247 22.23 7.48 2.49
N PHE A 248 21.27 6.88 1.79
CA PHE A 248 19.98 7.53 1.59
C PHE A 248 18.84 6.64 2.10
N GLY A 249 17.90 7.24 2.83
CA GLY A 249 16.76 6.56 3.43
C GLY A 249 16.36 7.20 4.75
N ARG A 250 15.31 6.64 5.38
CA ARG A 250 14.95 7.08 6.73
C ARG A 250 16.04 6.64 7.71
N ILE A 251 16.41 7.54 8.62
CA ILE A 251 17.31 7.19 9.73
C ILE A 251 16.47 6.40 10.74
N SER A 252 16.50 5.09 10.62
CA SER A 252 15.76 4.17 11.46
C SER A 252 16.48 2.82 11.52
N GLU A 253 16.28 2.09 12.60
CA GLU A 253 16.99 0.83 12.86
C GLU A 253 16.74 -0.22 11.76
N GLU A 254 15.50 -0.30 11.24
CA GLU A 254 15.14 -1.23 10.17
C GLU A 254 15.85 -0.94 8.84
N LYS A 255 16.50 0.23 8.70
CA LYS A 255 17.33 0.58 7.54
C LYS A 255 18.81 0.25 7.73
N GLY A 256 19.18 -0.30 8.88
CA GLY A 256 20.54 -0.78 9.14
C GLY A 256 21.58 0.31 9.34
N ILE A 257 21.16 1.57 9.64
CA ILE A 257 22.12 2.68 9.81
C ILE A 257 23.16 2.41 10.91
N LEU A 258 22.78 1.80 12.03
CA LEU A 258 23.72 1.43 13.09
C LEU A 258 24.70 0.35 12.63
N THR A 259 24.24 -0.61 11.82
CA THR A 259 25.10 -1.64 11.23
C THR A 259 26.13 -1.00 10.32
N LEU A 260 25.68 -0.05 9.45
CA LEU A 260 26.59 0.70 8.56
C LEU A 260 27.65 1.47 9.37
N LEU A 261 27.23 2.24 10.39
CA LEU A 261 28.15 3.02 11.23
C LEU A 261 29.16 2.12 11.95
N ASN A 262 28.75 0.96 12.45
CA ASN A 262 29.65 0.01 13.09
C ASN A 262 30.62 -0.64 12.06
N ALA A 263 30.17 -0.91 10.87
CA ALA A 263 31.03 -1.43 9.80
C ALA A 263 32.10 -0.41 9.37
N ILE A 264 31.72 0.87 9.20
CA ILE A 264 32.67 1.94 8.83
C ILE A 264 33.77 2.10 9.85
N LYS A 265 33.48 1.93 11.16
CA LYS A 265 34.52 2.00 12.23
C LYS A 265 35.57 0.89 12.12
N GLN A 266 35.30 -0.18 11.37
CA GLN A 266 36.21 -1.32 11.20
C GLN A 266 36.98 -1.27 9.86
N VAL A 267 36.66 -0.29 9.02
CA VAL A 267 37.37 -0.06 7.75
C VAL A 267 38.48 0.98 8.02
N PRO A 268 39.74 0.67 7.73
CA PRO A 268 40.87 1.59 7.94
C PRO A 268 40.77 2.84 7.05
#